data_460dc411781e9b7ccb47d3d4a8a35709
#
_entry.id   460dc411781e9b7ccb47d3d4a8a35709
#
_cell.length_a   1.000
_cell.length_b   1.000
_cell.length_c   1.000
_cell.angle_alpha   90.00
_cell.angle_beta   90.00
_cell.angle_gamma   90.00
#
_symmetry.space_group_name_H-M   'P 1'
#
loop_
_entity.id
_entity.type
_entity.pdbx_description
1 polymer ?
#
loop_
_entity_poly.entity_id
_entity_poly.type
_entity_poly.pdbx_seq_one_letter_code
_entity_poly.pdbx_strand_id
1 'polypeptide(L)'
;MKMRAFAIHVAMLLCLAANAQHLPGGVSAPFVWSSANEQISATDTLPQDTKGFSSFQVVIPTAEAENATITSGKTLVTSRRVAEPGSGQYINFASDAIVGVPRIISVRRRVSETDTAVVSILNLPLSESADSICESIVYSRMLSNRERQKIDTYLALKYGVTLDQTAPSSYVSSDGRVVWDAVTNAEFSHHIFGLCNDTISNLYSSETTSAEDINLLKVGADTISLMSYVVCGDDNNSLKYTREEGHPKRLGRTWKITTTGYTPKTIKIAFDAERIEEAFPLEEGEHYWLAIGDTAYKKSAELGSHKAQFDDVPLQNGMTFTIVVAKGEEQPEIEETQENKSGIYAVAVTPNPTTDGHVNMRVRLREEGSVKVSLYGLDGHQYATESRNGSDFYSVTVTLPSVGVWIATVKSGDSKQSYKLIRK
;
A
#
# COMPACT_ATOMS: atom_id res chain seq x y z
N MET A 1 -32.31 35.83 36.26
CA MET A 1 -32.44 34.35 36.24
C MET A 1 -32.39 33.69 34.85
N LYS A 2 -32.38 34.46 33.74
CA LYS A 2 -32.35 33.94 32.35
C LYS A 2 -30.93 33.72 31.77
N MET A 3 -29.89 34.36 32.30
CA MET A 3 -28.51 34.21 31.81
C MET A 3 -27.78 32.94 32.26
N ARG A 4 -28.14 32.37 33.42
CA ARG A 4 -27.51 31.15 33.93
C ARG A 4 -27.95 29.87 33.18
N ALA A 5 -29.17 29.85 32.63
CA ALA A 5 -29.68 28.72 31.86
C ALA A 5 -29.02 28.63 30.48
N PHE A 6 -28.69 29.79 29.86
CA PHE A 6 -28.04 29.84 28.56
C PHE A 6 -26.56 29.35 28.62
N ALA A 7 -25.85 29.71 29.70
CA ALA A 7 -24.46 29.26 29.89
C ALA A 7 -24.35 27.75 30.10
N ILE A 8 -25.34 27.12 30.75
CA ILE A 8 -25.36 25.66 31.00
C ILE A 8 -25.63 24.92 29.65
N HIS A 9 -26.50 25.44 28.82
CA HIS A 9 -26.78 24.82 27.52
C HIS A 9 -25.61 24.95 26.53
N VAL A 10 -24.90 26.09 26.52
CA VAL A 10 -23.71 26.27 25.69
C VAL A 10 -22.53 25.41 26.20
N ALA A 11 -22.36 25.27 27.51
CA ALA A 11 -21.37 24.38 28.10
C ALA A 11 -21.67 22.90 27.80
N MET A 12 -22.94 22.50 27.82
CA MET A 12 -23.36 21.13 27.49
C MET A 12 -23.23 20.81 26.00
N LEU A 13 -23.47 21.78 25.09
CA LEU A 13 -23.22 21.63 23.67
C LEU A 13 -21.71 21.57 23.36
N LEU A 14 -20.87 22.33 24.07
CA LEU A 14 -19.41 22.28 23.94
C LEU A 14 -18.81 20.98 24.45
N CYS A 15 -19.38 20.39 25.52
CA CYS A 15 -18.98 19.07 26.01
C CYS A 15 -19.43 17.93 25.10
N LEU A 16 -20.52 18.07 24.35
CA LEU A 16 -20.94 17.08 23.34
C LEU A 16 -20.11 17.15 22.05
N ALA A 17 -19.53 18.30 21.71
CA ALA A 17 -18.61 18.44 20.58
C ALA A 17 -17.18 17.92 20.90
N ALA A 18 -16.81 17.79 22.18
CA ALA A 18 -15.49 17.32 22.60
C ALA A 18 -15.37 15.78 22.66
N ASN A 19 -16.44 15.04 22.44
CA ASN A 19 -16.47 13.57 22.42
C ASN A 19 -16.79 13.01 21.04
N ALA A 20 -16.20 13.57 19.98
CA ALA A 20 -16.04 12.80 18.74
C ALA A 20 -15.02 11.71 19.07
N GLN A 21 -15.51 10.56 19.50
CA GLN A 21 -14.69 9.40 19.79
C GLN A 21 -13.98 8.99 18.52
N HIS A 22 -12.68 9.27 18.43
CA HIS A 22 -11.87 8.83 17.32
C HIS A 22 -11.92 7.30 17.28
N LEU A 23 -12.09 6.72 16.12
CA LEU A 23 -12.27 5.28 15.94
C LEU A 23 -11.11 4.73 15.10
N PRO A 24 -10.17 3.98 15.68
CA PRO A 24 -9.06 3.43 14.90
C PRO A 24 -9.59 2.56 13.74
N GLY A 25 -9.25 2.92 12.51
CA GLY A 25 -9.78 2.28 11.31
C GLY A 25 -11.32 2.41 11.15
N GLY A 26 -11.97 3.35 11.84
CA GLY A 26 -13.43 3.45 11.85
C GLY A 26 -14.15 2.30 12.56
N VAL A 27 -13.45 1.54 13.41
CA VAL A 27 -14.01 0.39 14.15
C VAL A 27 -14.41 0.82 15.56
N SER A 28 -15.69 0.69 15.88
CA SER A 28 -16.27 1.17 17.13
C SER A 28 -15.89 0.33 18.34
N ALA A 29 -15.95 1.01 19.51
CA ALA A 29 -15.82 0.43 20.84
C ALA A 29 -14.50 -0.32 21.09
N PRO A 30 -13.31 0.32 20.89
CA PRO A 30 -12.10 -0.23 21.46
C PRO A 30 -12.24 -0.26 22.99
N PHE A 31 -11.79 -1.35 23.61
CA PHE A 31 -11.75 -1.48 25.07
C PHE A 31 -10.61 -0.63 25.64
N VAL A 32 -9.47 -0.68 24.97
CA VAL A 32 -8.31 0.18 25.23
C VAL A 32 -7.79 0.72 23.91
N TRP A 33 -7.47 2.00 23.88
CA TRP A 33 -6.72 2.63 22.81
C TRP A 33 -5.79 3.69 23.38
N SER A 34 -4.50 3.48 23.18
CA SER A 34 -3.46 4.41 23.62
C SER A 34 -2.42 4.65 22.53
N SER A 35 -1.94 5.86 22.45
CA SER A 35 -0.78 6.25 21.64
C SER A 35 0.44 6.52 22.53
N ALA A 36 1.63 6.57 21.97
CA ALA A 36 2.91 6.74 22.69
C ALA A 36 2.99 7.95 23.63
N ASN A 37 2.09 8.92 23.49
CA ASN A 37 2.03 10.12 24.33
C ASN A 37 1.13 9.96 25.56
N GLU A 38 0.41 8.86 25.69
CA GLU A 38 -0.45 8.59 26.82
C GLU A 38 0.17 7.46 27.68
N GLN A 39 0.59 7.78 28.90
CA GLN A 39 1.01 6.77 29.85
C GLN A 39 -0.19 5.92 30.24
N ILE A 40 -0.32 4.73 29.67
CA ILE A 40 -1.21 3.73 30.22
C ILE A 40 -0.43 2.94 31.26
N SER A 41 -0.67 3.22 32.51
CA SER A 41 -0.32 2.36 33.63
C SER A 41 -1.58 1.63 34.07
N ALA A 42 -2.02 0.61 33.37
CA ALA A 42 -3.15 -0.14 33.87
C ALA A 42 -3.09 -1.60 33.43
N THR A 43 -3.21 -2.48 34.38
CA THR A 43 -3.66 -3.84 34.18
C THR A 43 -5.16 -3.78 34.00
N ASP A 44 -5.62 -3.58 32.75
CA ASP A 44 -7.03 -3.61 32.46
C ASP A 44 -7.49 -5.06 32.33
N THR A 45 -8.47 -5.42 33.12
CA THR A 45 -9.08 -6.74 33.06
C THR A 45 -10.23 -6.70 32.07
N LEU A 46 -10.22 -7.58 31.06
CA LEU A 46 -11.36 -7.73 30.17
C LEU A 46 -12.63 -8.08 30.96
N PRO A 47 -13.82 -7.64 30.51
CA PRO A 47 -15.09 -8.02 31.13
C PRO A 47 -15.20 -9.54 31.30
N GLN A 48 -15.79 -9.98 32.40
CA GLN A 48 -15.86 -11.41 32.79
C GLN A 48 -16.60 -12.29 31.77
N ASP A 49 -17.45 -11.71 30.94
CA ASP A 49 -18.22 -12.38 29.89
C ASP A 49 -17.54 -12.33 28.52
N THR A 50 -16.30 -11.84 28.44
CA THR A 50 -15.54 -11.73 27.19
C THR A 50 -15.25 -13.11 26.61
N LYS A 51 -15.85 -13.41 25.44
CA LYS A 51 -15.67 -14.68 24.71
C LYS A 51 -14.45 -14.68 23.77
N GLY A 52 -13.80 -13.55 23.63
CA GLY A 52 -12.61 -13.37 22.80
C GLY A 52 -12.17 -11.93 22.74
N PHE A 53 -10.94 -11.71 22.33
CA PHE A 53 -10.39 -10.37 22.14
C PHE A 53 -9.65 -10.24 20.83
N SER A 54 -9.41 -9.01 20.42
CA SER A 54 -8.55 -8.63 19.32
C SER A 54 -7.62 -7.51 19.78
N SER A 55 -6.34 -7.64 19.54
CA SER A 55 -5.36 -6.63 19.92
C SER A 55 -4.45 -6.30 18.74
N PHE A 56 -4.04 -5.04 18.68
CA PHE A 56 -3.13 -4.50 17.67
C PHE A 56 -2.11 -3.64 18.39
N GLN A 57 -0.85 -3.82 18.05
CA GLN A 57 0.22 -3.01 18.58
C GLN A 57 1.18 -2.62 17.48
N VAL A 58 1.69 -1.39 17.57
CA VAL A 58 2.84 -0.96 16.80
C VAL A 58 4.03 -0.90 17.73
N VAL A 59 5.06 -1.68 17.42
CA VAL A 59 6.25 -1.84 18.25
C VAL A 59 7.49 -1.57 17.44
N ILE A 60 8.43 -0.81 18.00
CA ILE A 60 9.77 -0.63 17.43
C ILE A 60 10.73 -1.52 18.21
N PRO A 61 11.27 -2.61 17.58
CA PRO A 61 12.19 -3.52 18.23
C PRO A 61 13.53 -2.87 18.53
N THR A 62 14.14 -3.21 19.68
CA THR A 62 15.53 -2.89 20.00
C THR A 62 16.42 -4.13 19.92
N ALA A 63 17.73 -3.94 19.80
CA ALA A 63 18.66 -5.06 19.62
C ALA A 63 18.73 -6.01 20.85
N GLU A 64 18.41 -5.55 22.04
CA GLU A 64 18.81 -6.19 23.28
C GLU A 64 17.66 -6.74 24.14
N ALA A 65 16.42 -6.28 23.98
CA ALA A 65 15.34 -6.68 24.89
C ALA A 65 14.17 -7.34 24.15
N GLU A 66 13.81 -8.53 24.57
CA GLU A 66 12.54 -9.15 24.29
C GLU A 66 11.59 -8.90 25.47
N ASN A 67 10.85 -7.79 25.42
CA ASN A 67 9.91 -7.46 26.47
C ASN A 67 8.48 -7.85 26.08
N ALA A 68 7.72 -8.35 27.06
CA ALA A 68 6.30 -8.65 26.86
C ALA A 68 5.53 -7.34 26.68
N THR A 69 4.80 -7.24 25.57
CA THR A 69 3.98 -6.07 25.25
C THR A 69 2.52 -6.27 25.65
N ILE A 70 2.03 -7.50 25.58
CA ILE A 70 0.71 -7.90 26.05
C ILE A 70 0.82 -9.25 26.74
N THR A 71 0.18 -9.40 27.90
CA THR A 71 -0.11 -10.69 28.51
C THR A 71 -1.61 -10.87 28.64
N SER A 72 -2.16 -11.96 28.13
CA SER A 72 -3.56 -12.32 28.31
C SER A 72 -3.65 -13.77 28.69
N GLY A 73 -3.92 -14.05 29.96
CA GLY A 73 -3.97 -15.42 30.47
C GLY A 73 -2.68 -16.18 30.15
N LYS A 74 -2.75 -17.05 29.13
CA LYS A 74 -1.61 -17.87 28.65
C LYS A 74 -0.91 -17.28 27.44
N THR A 75 -1.37 -16.16 26.87
CA THR A 75 -0.77 -15.59 25.66
C THR A 75 0.18 -14.48 26.01
N LEU A 76 1.41 -14.61 25.58
CA LEU A 76 2.46 -13.62 25.70
C LEU A 76 2.72 -13.03 24.29
N VAL A 77 2.63 -11.73 24.14
CA VAL A 77 3.01 -11.02 22.91
C VAL A 77 4.23 -10.18 23.19
N THR A 78 5.26 -10.37 22.37
CA THR A 78 6.48 -9.57 22.41
C THR A 78 6.70 -8.92 21.04
N SER A 79 7.68 -8.07 20.89
CA SER A 79 8.11 -7.52 19.61
C SER A 79 8.58 -8.59 18.61
N ARG A 80 8.88 -9.79 19.08
CA ARG A 80 9.51 -10.87 18.31
C ARG A 80 8.66 -12.11 18.14
N ARG A 81 7.72 -12.38 19.04
CA ARG A 81 6.89 -13.58 19.01
C ARG A 81 5.55 -13.43 19.70
N VAL A 82 4.62 -14.29 19.33
CA VAL A 82 3.42 -14.60 20.09
C VAL A 82 3.59 -16.01 20.65
N ALA A 83 3.53 -16.17 21.96
CA ALA A 83 3.73 -17.43 22.64
C ALA A 83 2.53 -17.75 23.54
N GLU A 84 2.22 -19.04 23.67
CA GLU A 84 1.33 -19.59 24.69
C GLU A 84 2.17 -20.42 25.66
N PRO A 85 2.56 -19.86 26.82
CA PRO A 85 3.34 -20.61 27.81
C PRO A 85 2.63 -21.91 28.19
N GLY A 86 3.33 -23.03 28.07
CA GLY A 86 2.82 -24.37 28.39
C GLY A 86 2.19 -25.14 27.21
N SER A 87 1.93 -24.52 26.07
CA SER A 87 1.46 -25.22 24.87
C SER A 87 2.62 -25.72 23.95
N GLY A 88 3.82 -25.18 24.12
CA GLY A 88 4.94 -25.41 23.21
C GLY A 88 4.77 -24.77 21.82
N GLN A 89 3.69 -24.04 21.63
CA GLN A 89 3.41 -23.34 20.35
C GLN A 89 3.74 -21.86 20.49
N TYR A 90 4.56 -21.36 19.61
CA TYR A 90 4.81 -19.94 19.42
C TYR A 90 5.06 -19.63 17.96
N ILE A 91 4.56 -18.48 17.54
CA ILE A 91 4.87 -17.89 16.24
C ILE A 91 6.04 -16.94 16.47
N ASN A 92 7.14 -17.19 15.79
CA ASN A 92 8.34 -16.39 15.91
C ASN A 92 8.41 -15.39 14.75
N PHE A 93 8.53 -14.11 15.05
CA PHE A 93 8.72 -13.03 14.08
C PHE A 93 10.17 -12.54 14.00
N ALA A 94 11.09 -13.17 14.74
CA ALA A 94 12.43 -12.63 14.97
C ALA A 94 13.28 -12.51 13.70
N SER A 95 13.02 -13.34 12.68
CA SER A 95 13.78 -13.31 11.42
C SER A 95 13.56 -12.03 10.62
N ASP A 96 12.42 -11.38 10.81
CA ASP A 96 12.00 -10.23 10.00
C ASP A 96 11.97 -8.91 10.78
N ALA A 97 12.37 -8.94 12.06
CA ALA A 97 12.39 -7.75 12.90
C ALA A 97 13.67 -6.93 12.63
N ILE A 98 13.50 -5.82 11.92
CA ILE A 98 14.58 -4.84 11.73
C ILE A 98 14.59 -3.91 12.93
N VAL A 99 15.76 -3.79 13.58
CA VAL A 99 15.94 -2.89 14.72
C VAL A 99 15.66 -1.44 14.32
N GLY A 100 14.88 -0.74 15.13
CA GLY A 100 14.49 0.65 14.86
C GLY A 100 13.36 0.85 13.86
N VAL A 101 12.86 -0.24 13.22
CA VAL A 101 11.75 -0.16 12.26
C VAL A 101 10.44 -0.58 12.95
N PRO A 102 9.38 0.25 12.91
CA PRO A 102 8.10 -0.11 13.48
C PRO A 102 7.48 -1.32 12.78
N ARG A 103 6.79 -2.15 13.54
CA ARG A 103 6.04 -3.29 13.02
C ARG A 103 4.69 -3.40 13.69
N ILE A 104 3.71 -3.91 12.95
CA ILE A 104 2.36 -4.14 13.44
C ILE A 104 2.24 -5.59 13.90
N ILE A 105 1.80 -5.80 15.15
CA ILE A 105 1.50 -7.10 15.71
C ILE A 105 0.00 -7.15 15.99
N SER A 106 -0.72 -8.04 15.33
CA SER A 106 -2.15 -8.24 15.55
C SER A 106 -2.44 -9.64 16.05
N VAL A 107 -3.22 -9.75 17.11
CA VAL A 107 -3.62 -11.02 17.73
C VAL A 107 -5.13 -11.06 17.87
N ARG A 108 -5.71 -12.19 17.51
CA ARG A 108 -7.15 -12.46 17.68
C ARG A 108 -7.31 -13.83 18.34
N ARG A 109 -7.92 -13.85 19.52
CA ARG A 109 -8.05 -15.06 20.31
C ARG A 109 -9.44 -15.24 20.91
N ARG A 110 -9.90 -16.49 20.97
CA ARG A 110 -11.05 -16.88 21.81
C ARG A 110 -10.58 -17.06 23.26
N VAL A 111 -11.39 -16.62 24.20
CA VAL A 111 -11.18 -16.85 25.64
C VAL A 111 -12.01 -18.06 26.03
N SER A 112 -11.39 -19.04 26.69
CA SER A 112 -12.10 -20.20 27.24
C SER A 112 -12.75 -19.82 28.58
N GLU A 113 -13.82 -20.50 28.95
CA GLU A 113 -14.55 -20.25 30.21
C GLU A 113 -13.68 -20.47 31.48
N THR A 114 -12.56 -21.15 31.34
CA THR A 114 -11.59 -21.41 32.41
C THR A 114 -10.46 -20.36 32.49
N ASP A 115 -10.35 -19.47 31.51
CA ASP A 115 -9.29 -18.47 31.45
C ASP A 115 -9.81 -17.14 32.02
N THR A 116 -9.26 -16.70 33.14
CA THR A 116 -9.41 -15.30 33.57
C THR A 116 -8.60 -14.42 32.63
N ALA A 117 -9.28 -13.77 31.67
CA ALA A 117 -8.62 -12.97 30.68
C ALA A 117 -8.16 -11.62 31.27
N VAL A 118 -6.98 -11.61 31.84
CA VAL A 118 -6.29 -10.36 32.20
C VAL A 118 -5.48 -9.91 30.99
N VAL A 119 -5.79 -8.76 30.44
CA VAL A 119 -4.96 -8.09 29.43
C VAL A 119 -4.11 -7.07 30.17
N SER A 120 -2.86 -7.39 30.36
CA SER A 120 -1.89 -6.42 30.89
C SER A 120 -1.19 -5.78 29.69
N ILE A 121 -1.46 -4.49 29.49
CA ILE A 121 -0.71 -3.68 28.52
C ILE A 121 0.44 -3.06 29.30
N LEU A 122 1.64 -3.55 29.06
CA LEU A 122 2.83 -2.98 29.70
C LEU A 122 3.30 -1.82 28.82
N ASN A 123 2.99 -0.59 29.25
CA ASN A 123 3.76 0.56 28.84
C ASN A 123 5.12 0.47 29.56
N LEU A 124 6.10 -0.04 28.87
CA LEU A 124 7.45 -0.02 29.41
C LEU A 124 7.96 1.42 29.38
N PRO A 125 8.53 1.92 30.49
CA PRO A 125 9.21 3.20 30.45
C PRO A 125 10.28 3.13 29.37
N LEU A 126 10.37 4.19 28.59
CA LEU A 126 11.40 4.41 27.57
C LEU A 126 12.79 4.36 28.22
N SER A 127 13.34 3.18 28.42
CA SER A 127 14.78 3.02 28.56
C SER A 127 15.35 2.85 27.16
N GLU A 128 16.51 3.41 26.86
CA GLU A 128 17.16 3.31 25.56
C GLU A 128 17.39 1.87 25.08
N SER A 129 17.18 0.89 25.96
CA SER A 129 17.35 -0.54 25.72
C SER A 129 16.04 -1.35 25.65
N ALA A 130 14.87 -0.72 25.74
CA ALA A 130 13.58 -1.42 25.71
C ALA A 130 12.83 -1.16 24.40
N ASP A 131 12.10 -2.18 23.89
CA ASP A 131 11.20 -2.03 22.77
C ASP A 131 10.19 -0.90 23.03
N SER A 132 9.98 -0.03 22.03
CA SER A 132 9.02 1.08 22.15
C SER A 132 7.65 0.66 21.61
N ILE A 133 6.61 0.86 22.39
CA ILE A 133 5.22 0.68 21.95
C ILE A 133 4.70 2.04 21.50
N CYS A 134 4.46 2.17 20.18
CA CYS A 134 3.96 3.39 19.58
C CYS A 134 2.44 3.54 19.72
N GLU A 135 1.71 2.43 19.63
CA GLU A 135 0.25 2.39 19.74
C GLU A 135 -0.22 1.01 20.19
N SER A 136 -1.26 0.99 21.02
CA SER A 136 -1.96 -0.23 21.44
C SER A 136 -3.47 -0.05 21.30
N ILE A 137 -4.12 -1.00 20.65
CA ILE A 137 -5.57 -1.03 20.47
C ILE A 137 -6.07 -2.41 20.87
N VAL A 138 -7.02 -2.47 21.80
CA VAL A 138 -7.60 -3.74 22.27
C VAL A 138 -9.12 -3.67 22.20
N TYR A 139 -9.73 -4.73 21.70
CA TYR A 139 -11.17 -4.95 21.69
C TYR A 139 -11.51 -6.14 22.57
N SER A 140 -12.53 -6.00 23.43
CA SER A 140 -13.08 -7.10 24.24
C SER A 140 -13.98 -8.05 23.43
N ARG A 141 -13.74 -8.15 22.12
CA ARG A 141 -14.44 -9.03 21.19
C ARG A 141 -13.54 -9.48 20.07
N MET A 142 -13.91 -10.57 19.42
CA MET A 142 -13.25 -10.96 18.16
C MET A 142 -13.75 -10.08 17.03
N LEU A 143 -12.85 -9.35 16.41
CA LEU A 143 -13.15 -8.57 15.22
C LEU A 143 -13.32 -9.47 13.99
N SER A 144 -14.20 -9.07 13.09
CA SER A 144 -14.29 -9.66 11.75
C SER A 144 -13.02 -9.39 10.95
N ASN A 145 -12.80 -10.15 9.88
CA ASN A 145 -11.64 -9.93 9.00
C ASN A 145 -11.65 -8.52 8.40
N ARG A 146 -12.84 -7.98 8.10
CA ARG A 146 -12.97 -6.63 7.52
C ARG A 146 -12.63 -5.52 8.54
N GLU A 147 -13.08 -5.67 9.78
CA GLU A 147 -12.71 -4.73 10.85
C GLU A 147 -11.21 -4.76 11.14
N ARG A 148 -10.64 -5.98 11.20
CA ARG A 148 -9.18 -6.14 11.35
C ARG A 148 -8.43 -5.43 10.22
N GLN A 149 -8.81 -5.66 8.98
CA GLN A 149 -8.18 -5.07 7.80
C GLN A 149 -8.21 -3.53 7.83
N LYS A 150 -9.31 -2.93 8.33
CA LYS A 150 -9.41 -1.47 8.51
C LYS A 150 -8.41 -0.94 9.54
N ILE A 151 -8.26 -1.64 10.67
CA ILE A 151 -7.31 -1.25 11.72
C ILE A 151 -5.87 -1.46 11.24
N ASP A 152 -5.57 -2.59 10.61
CA ASP A 152 -4.26 -2.87 10.03
C ASP A 152 -3.89 -1.76 9.02
N THR A 153 -4.82 -1.35 8.15
CA THR A 153 -4.61 -0.23 7.20
C THR A 153 -4.37 1.11 7.89
N TYR A 154 -5.17 1.43 8.93
CA TYR A 154 -4.98 2.64 9.71
C TYR A 154 -3.58 2.72 10.29
N LEU A 155 -3.13 1.64 10.94
CA LEU A 155 -1.79 1.56 11.52
C LEU A 155 -0.70 1.59 10.45
N ALA A 156 -0.88 0.85 9.36
CA ALA A 156 0.07 0.80 8.26
C ALA A 156 0.32 2.18 7.63
N LEU A 157 -0.74 2.94 7.33
CA LEU A 157 -0.62 4.28 6.77
C LEU A 157 -0.08 5.29 7.78
N LYS A 158 -0.45 5.16 9.07
CA LYS A 158 0.02 6.05 10.14
C LYS A 158 1.51 5.93 10.41
N TYR A 159 2.04 4.72 10.32
CA TYR A 159 3.43 4.42 10.68
C TYR A 159 4.33 4.09 9.48
N GLY A 160 3.80 4.10 8.27
CA GLY A 160 4.57 3.79 7.05
C GLY A 160 5.04 2.33 6.97
N VAL A 161 4.27 1.41 7.52
CA VAL A 161 4.59 -0.03 7.60
C VAL A 161 3.82 -0.80 6.53
N THR A 162 4.53 -1.65 5.78
CA THR A 162 3.91 -2.53 4.80
C THR A 162 3.19 -3.68 5.49
N LEU A 163 1.92 -3.91 5.14
CA LEU A 163 1.18 -5.11 5.58
C LEU A 163 1.75 -6.36 4.92
N ASP A 164 1.65 -7.52 5.59
CA ASP A 164 2.13 -8.80 5.06
C ASP A 164 1.57 -9.08 3.66
N GLN A 165 2.46 -9.15 2.68
CA GLN A 165 2.16 -9.39 1.28
C GLN A 165 2.40 -10.85 0.86
N THR A 166 2.87 -11.73 1.75
CA THR A 166 2.99 -13.17 1.50
C THR A 166 1.62 -13.85 1.42
N ALA A 167 0.66 -13.34 2.20
CA ALA A 167 -0.78 -13.59 2.06
C ALA A 167 -1.44 -12.24 1.73
N PRO A 168 -1.56 -11.83 0.45
CA PRO A 168 -1.79 -10.46 0.05
C PRO A 168 -2.98 -9.82 0.75
N SER A 169 -2.74 -8.72 1.45
CA SER A 169 -3.74 -7.96 2.16
C SER A 169 -3.91 -6.58 1.51
N SER A 170 -5.09 -6.35 0.90
CA SER A 170 -5.44 -5.03 0.39
C SER A 170 -5.65 -4.04 1.54
N TYR A 171 -5.25 -2.79 1.35
CA TYR A 171 -5.49 -1.72 2.31
C TYR A 171 -6.92 -1.20 2.15
N VAL A 172 -7.60 -1.02 3.27
CA VAL A 172 -9.02 -0.67 3.30
C VAL A 172 -9.25 0.51 4.22
N SER A 173 -9.82 1.58 3.67
CA SER A 173 -10.20 2.78 4.43
C SER A 173 -11.23 2.50 5.53
N SER A 174 -11.38 3.44 6.45
CA SER A 174 -12.37 3.36 7.55
C SER A 174 -13.81 3.20 7.05
N ASP A 175 -14.16 3.79 5.89
CA ASP A 175 -15.48 3.64 5.24
C ASP A 175 -15.59 2.35 4.41
N GLY A 176 -14.53 1.58 4.29
CA GLY A 176 -14.51 0.26 3.66
C GLY A 176 -14.15 0.22 2.18
N ARG A 177 -13.69 1.32 1.57
CA ARG A 177 -13.14 1.31 0.21
C ARG A 177 -11.76 0.68 0.17
N VAL A 178 -11.42 -0.02 -0.91
CA VAL A 178 -10.05 -0.46 -1.16
C VAL A 178 -9.23 0.75 -1.61
N VAL A 179 -8.14 1.06 -0.91
CA VAL A 179 -7.23 2.17 -1.21
C VAL A 179 -5.90 1.69 -1.81
N TRP A 180 -5.56 0.43 -1.58
CA TRP A 180 -4.48 -0.29 -2.25
C TRP A 180 -4.90 -1.73 -2.45
N ASP A 181 -5.07 -2.14 -3.69
CA ASP A 181 -5.41 -3.52 -4.05
C ASP A 181 -4.13 -4.35 -4.20
N ALA A 182 -3.89 -5.27 -3.27
CA ALA A 182 -2.68 -6.07 -3.22
C ALA A 182 -2.53 -7.02 -4.41
N VAL A 183 -3.63 -7.45 -5.04
CA VAL A 183 -3.59 -8.33 -6.20
C VAL A 183 -3.24 -7.54 -7.47
N THR A 184 -3.91 -6.40 -7.67
CA THR A 184 -3.67 -5.53 -8.83
C THR A 184 -2.28 -4.88 -8.79
N ASN A 185 -1.75 -4.65 -7.59
CA ASN A 185 -0.45 -4.00 -7.38
C ASN A 185 0.62 -4.98 -6.87
N ALA A 186 0.50 -6.29 -7.15
CA ALA A 186 1.40 -7.31 -6.63
C ALA A 186 2.88 -7.09 -6.99
N GLU A 187 3.17 -6.47 -8.13
CA GLU A 187 4.52 -6.10 -8.55
C GLU A 187 5.14 -4.95 -7.72
N PHE A 188 4.30 -4.18 -7.00
CA PHE A 188 4.70 -3.01 -6.21
C PHE A 188 4.38 -3.21 -4.72
N SER A 189 4.58 -4.41 -4.23
CA SER A 189 4.12 -4.88 -2.91
C SER A 189 5.07 -4.53 -1.75
N HIS A 190 6.06 -3.67 -1.96
CA HIS A 190 7.09 -3.33 -0.98
C HIS A 190 7.04 -1.86 -0.58
N HIS A 191 7.52 -1.56 0.63
CA HIS A 191 7.66 -0.20 1.18
C HIS A 191 6.40 0.65 1.01
N ILE A 192 5.22 0.05 1.30
CA ILE A 192 3.92 0.69 1.09
C ILE A 192 3.66 1.74 2.17
N PHE A 193 3.35 2.96 1.76
CA PHE A 193 3.00 4.09 2.62
C PHE A 193 2.01 5.01 1.90
N GLY A 194 1.45 6.02 2.58
CA GLY A 194 0.52 6.88 1.88
C GLY A 194 0.06 8.13 2.62
N LEU A 195 -0.31 9.14 1.84
CA LEU A 195 -1.02 10.32 2.31
C LEU A 195 -2.50 10.00 2.47
N CYS A 196 -3.12 10.56 3.49
CA CYS A 196 -4.56 10.42 3.67
C CYS A 196 -5.18 11.53 4.52
N ASN A 197 -6.49 11.69 4.38
CA ASN A 197 -7.31 12.47 5.28
C ASN A 197 -8.56 11.63 5.63
N ASP A 198 -8.39 10.72 6.57
CA ASP A 198 -9.45 9.85 7.06
C ASP A 198 -10.05 10.44 8.34
N THR A 199 -11.14 11.18 8.19
CA THR A 199 -11.78 11.88 9.31
C THR A 199 -12.47 10.95 10.30
N ILE A 200 -12.84 9.73 9.89
CA ILE A 200 -13.45 8.74 10.78
C ILE A 200 -12.39 8.18 11.74
N SER A 201 -11.18 7.96 11.26
CA SER A 201 -10.04 7.49 12.06
C SER A 201 -9.24 8.61 12.70
N ASN A 202 -9.56 9.88 12.41
CA ASN A 202 -8.74 11.05 12.75
C ASN A 202 -7.29 10.89 12.27
N LEU A 203 -7.10 10.33 11.10
CA LEU A 203 -5.79 10.14 10.48
C LEU A 203 -5.60 11.15 9.37
N TYR A 204 -4.66 12.06 9.55
CA TYR A 204 -4.24 13.02 8.56
C TYR A 204 -2.75 12.93 8.33
N SER A 205 -2.35 12.73 7.07
CA SER A 205 -0.97 12.74 6.64
C SER A 205 -0.87 13.44 5.29
N SER A 206 -0.21 14.59 5.26
CA SER A 206 0.05 15.36 4.03
C SER A 206 1.49 15.19 3.51
N GLU A 207 2.38 14.58 4.28
CA GLU A 207 3.73 14.19 3.90
C GLU A 207 4.09 12.89 4.61
N THR A 208 4.65 11.92 3.89
CA THR A 208 4.98 10.62 4.47
C THR A 208 6.06 9.87 3.67
N THR A 209 6.63 8.85 4.29
CA THR A 209 7.65 7.95 3.75
C THR A 209 7.41 6.54 4.29
N SER A 210 8.02 5.52 3.69
CA SER A 210 8.06 4.19 4.29
C SER A 210 9.01 4.16 5.48
N ALA A 211 8.60 3.53 6.57
CA ALA A 211 9.47 3.29 7.71
C ALA A 211 10.47 2.15 7.47
N GLU A 212 10.20 1.28 6.51
CA GLU A 212 11.02 0.10 6.18
C GLU A 212 12.21 0.44 5.28
N ASP A 213 12.07 1.48 4.44
CA ASP A 213 13.16 2.01 3.61
C ASP A 213 13.39 3.49 3.97
N ILE A 214 13.93 3.67 5.17
CA ILE A 214 13.98 4.95 5.91
C ILE A 214 14.36 6.11 4.98
N ASN A 215 13.40 7.00 4.77
CA ASN A 215 13.53 8.27 4.06
C ASN A 215 14.00 8.20 2.60
N LEU A 216 14.12 7.02 1.96
CA LEU A 216 14.55 6.96 0.56
C LEU A 216 13.63 7.78 -0.34
N LEU A 217 12.32 7.60 -0.19
CA LEU A 217 11.29 8.32 -0.92
C LEU A 217 10.31 8.99 0.05
N LYS A 218 10.10 10.27 -0.13
CA LYS A 218 9.08 11.06 0.54
C LYS A 218 8.06 11.56 -0.48
N VAL A 219 6.79 11.38 -0.18
CA VAL A 219 5.68 11.93 -0.97
C VAL A 219 4.93 12.95 -0.12
N GLY A 220 4.60 14.10 -0.71
CA GLY A 220 3.89 15.17 -0.03
C GLY A 220 2.84 15.83 -0.91
N ALA A 221 1.84 16.44 -0.28
CA ALA A 221 0.85 17.30 -0.93
C ALA A 221 0.47 18.45 -0.02
N ASP A 222 0.20 19.62 -0.59
CA ASP A 222 -0.16 20.80 0.20
C ASP A 222 -1.50 20.61 0.94
N THR A 223 -2.41 19.87 0.34
CA THR A 223 -3.72 19.55 0.94
C THR A 223 -4.20 18.16 0.48
N ILE A 224 -4.84 17.44 1.39
CA ILE A 224 -5.55 16.18 1.09
C ILE A 224 -7.03 16.38 1.45
N SER A 225 -7.91 16.20 0.49
CA SER A 225 -9.36 16.30 0.71
C SER A 225 -9.87 15.23 1.65
N LEU A 226 -11.02 15.48 2.28
CA LEU A 226 -11.65 14.53 3.22
C LEU A 226 -11.87 13.16 2.56
N MET A 227 -11.62 12.10 3.30
CA MET A 227 -11.79 10.71 2.87
C MET A 227 -11.06 10.39 1.56
N SER A 228 -9.87 10.98 1.37
CA SER A 228 -9.01 10.76 0.20
C SER A 228 -7.67 10.17 0.60
N TYR A 229 -7.11 9.36 -0.30
CA TYR A 229 -5.90 8.58 -0.07
C TYR A 229 -5.02 8.60 -1.32
N VAL A 230 -3.72 8.71 -1.11
CA VAL A 230 -2.67 8.56 -2.13
C VAL A 230 -1.69 7.55 -1.58
N VAL A 231 -1.69 6.32 -2.09
CA VAL A 231 -0.87 5.23 -1.57
C VAL A 231 0.21 4.88 -2.57
N CYS A 232 1.44 4.76 -2.09
CA CYS A 232 2.63 4.48 -2.87
C CYS A 232 3.25 3.16 -2.41
N GLY A 233 3.76 2.37 -3.34
CA GLY A 233 4.57 1.18 -3.09
C GLY A 233 5.59 1.00 -4.21
N ASP A 234 6.56 0.10 -4.05
CA ASP A 234 7.61 -0.13 -5.02
C ASP A 234 7.82 -1.62 -5.35
N ASP A 235 8.60 -1.89 -6.39
CA ASP A 235 8.93 -3.22 -6.91
C ASP A 235 10.13 -3.88 -6.19
N ASN A 236 10.70 -3.21 -5.17
CA ASN A 236 11.87 -3.64 -4.41
C ASN A 236 13.11 -3.97 -5.26
N ASN A 237 13.18 -3.49 -6.49
CA ASN A 237 14.36 -3.65 -7.31
C ASN A 237 15.54 -2.85 -6.75
N SER A 238 16.74 -3.19 -7.19
CA SER A 238 17.96 -2.52 -6.77
C SER A 238 17.95 -1.03 -7.16
N LEU A 239 18.54 -0.18 -6.33
CA LEU A 239 18.79 1.23 -6.67
C LEU A 239 19.90 1.41 -7.71
N LYS A 240 20.62 0.35 -8.09
CA LYS A 240 21.62 0.43 -9.17
C LYS A 240 20.94 0.79 -10.48
N TYR A 241 21.56 1.70 -11.20
CA TYR A 241 21.02 2.11 -12.49
C TYR A 241 21.18 1.03 -13.55
N THR A 242 20.27 1.03 -14.49
CA THR A 242 20.34 0.26 -15.74
C THR A 242 20.48 1.22 -16.92
N ARG A 243 21.11 0.76 -17.97
CA ARG A 243 21.22 1.49 -19.23
C ARG A 243 20.81 0.58 -20.37
N GLU A 244 19.77 0.97 -21.06
CA GLU A 244 19.34 0.36 -22.30
C GLU A 244 19.81 1.24 -23.46
N GLU A 245 20.18 0.65 -24.58
CA GLU A 245 20.61 1.39 -25.77
C GLU A 245 19.46 2.28 -26.28
N GLY A 246 19.74 3.57 -26.56
CA GLY A 246 18.71 4.52 -26.97
C GLY A 246 17.85 5.10 -25.84
N HIS A 247 18.11 4.74 -24.59
CA HIS A 247 17.37 5.26 -23.42
C HIS A 247 18.29 5.98 -22.43
N PRO A 248 17.78 6.98 -21.70
CA PRO A 248 18.53 7.59 -20.59
C PRO A 248 18.86 6.56 -19.52
N LYS A 249 19.97 6.75 -18.80
CA LYS A 249 20.30 5.95 -17.63
C LYS A 249 19.10 5.98 -16.68
N ARG A 250 18.64 4.83 -16.20
CA ARG A 250 17.43 4.68 -15.37
C ARG A 250 17.76 3.99 -14.05
N LEU A 251 17.18 4.47 -12.97
CA LEU A 251 17.20 3.77 -11.68
C LEU A 251 16.45 2.44 -11.80
N GLY A 252 16.98 1.37 -11.23
CA GLY A 252 16.38 0.03 -11.34
C GLY A 252 15.04 -0.09 -10.62
N ARG A 253 14.81 0.67 -9.53
CA ARG A 253 13.56 0.65 -8.76
C ARG A 253 12.50 1.54 -9.38
N THR A 254 11.28 1.03 -9.41
CA THR A 254 10.09 1.73 -9.88
C THR A 254 9.05 1.78 -8.77
N TRP A 255 8.41 2.91 -8.62
CA TRP A 255 7.31 3.15 -7.68
C TRP A 255 5.98 3.26 -8.42
N LYS A 256 4.90 2.92 -7.73
CA LYS A 256 3.54 3.08 -8.22
C LYS A 256 2.69 3.83 -7.21
N ILE A 257 1.83 4.72 -7.69
CA ILE A 257 0.86 5.43 -6.86
C ILE A 257 -0.55 5.03 -7.26
N THR A 258 -1.40 4.76 -6.25
CA THR A 258 -2.85 4.64 -6.41
C THR A 258 -3.55 5.76 -5.67
N THR A 259 -4.71 6.16 -6.16
CA THR A 259 -5.50 7.25 -5.57
C THR A 259 -6.93 6.82 -5.32
N THR A 260 -7.52 7.32 -4.22
CA THR A 260 -8.92 7.07 -3.87
C THR A 260 -9.53 8.36 -3.31
N GLY A 261 -10.72 8.73 -3.77
CA GLY A 261 -11.40 9.97 -3.39
C GLY A 261 -10.98 11.17 -4.24
N TYR A 262 -11.15 12.38 -3.72
CA TYR A 262 -10.74 13.62 -4.38
C TYR A 262 -9.30 13.96 -4.02
N THR A 263 -8.37 13.51 -4.83
CA THR A 263 -6.94 13.72 -4.60
C THR A 263 -6.46 15.04 -5.20
N PRO A 264 -5.32 15.58 -4.71
CA PRO A 264 -4.72 16.78 -5.30
C PRO A 264 -4.36 16.55 -6.77
N LYS A 265 -4.27 17.63 -7.54
CA LYS A 265 -3.86 17.55 -8.96
C LYS A 265 -2.37 17.26 -9.10
N THR A 266 -1.59 17.72 -8.14
CA THR A 266 -0.12 17.56 -8.10
C THR A 266 0.32 17.16 -6.71
N ILE A 267 1.47 16.51 -6.66
CA ILE A 267 2.18 16.11 -5.45
C ILE A 267 3.64 16.53 -5.52
N LYS A 268 4.31 16.48 -4.37
CA LYS A 268 5.76 16.60 -4.24
C LYS A 268 6.36 15.23 -4.08
N ILE A 269 7.45 14.96 -4.78
CA ILE A 269 8.23 13.74 -4.68
C ILE A 269 9.67 14.13 -4.37
N ALA A 270 10.21 13.65 -3.25
CA ALA A 270 11.58 13.91 -2.86
C ALA A 270 12.29 12.60 -2.50
N PHE A 271 13.46 12.42 -3.04
CA PHE A 271 14.31 11.29 -2.72
C PHE A 271 15.45 11.75 -1.81
N ASP A 272 15.96 10.83 -1.00
CA ASP A 272 17.21 11.04 -0.27
C ASP A 272 18.37 11.24 -1.27
N ALA A 273 18.86 12.48 -1.34
CA ALA A 273 19.84 12.87 -2.33
C ALA A 273 21.18 12.12 -2.16
N GLU A 274 21.62 11.84 -0.94
CA GLU A 274 22.87 11.13 -0.67
C GLU A 274 22.79 9.68 -1.16
N ARG A 275 21.70 8.99 -0.84
CA ARG A 275 21.46 7.61 -1.28
C ARG A 275 21.30 7.49 -2.80
N ILE A 276 20.66 8.47 -3.43
CA ILE A 276 20.53 8.48 -4.89
C ILE A 276 21.87 8.80 -5.55
N GLU A 277 22.63 9.77 -5.06
CA GLU A 277 23.96 10.11 -5.59
C GLU A 277 24.96 8.94 -5.43
N GLU A 278 24.89 8.20 -4.31
CA GLU A 278 25.70 6.99 -4.13
C GLU A 278 25.37 5.88 -5.14
N ALA A 279 24.07 5.63 -5.37
CA ALA A 279 23.61 4.59 -6.28
C ALA A 279 23.66 5.00 -7.75
N PHE A 280 23.52 6.30 -8.03
CA PHE A 280 23.33 6.88 -9.35
C PHE A 280 24.01 8.26 -9.48
N PRO A 281 25.35 8.32 -9.47
CA PRO A 281 26.08 9.58 -9.51
C PRO A 281 25.86 10.34 -10.82
N LEU A 282 25.81 11.68 -10.72
CA LEU A 282 25.71 12.58 -11.86
C LEU A 282 27.10 12.87 -12.44
N GLU A 283 27.21 12.87 -13.77
CA GLU A 283 28.35 13.42 -14.52
C GLU A 283 28.16 14.93 -14.76
N GLU A 284 29.19 15.60 -15.28
CA GLU A 284 29.10 17.03 -15.59
C GLU A 284 28.00 17.32 -16.62
N GLY A 285 27.11 18.24 -16.28
CA GLY A 285 25.97 18.63 -17.12
C GLY A 285 24.78 17.67 -17.09
N GLU A 286 24.81 16.64 -16.24
CA GLU A 286 23.68 15.75 -16.02
C GLU A 286 22.76 16.26 -14.91
N HIS A 287 21.47 15.95 -15.04
CA HIS A 287 20.42 16.28 -14.07
C HIS A 287 19.54 15.06 -13.81
N TYR A 288 18.97 14.99 -12.61
CA TYR A 288 17.91 14.02 -12.31
C TYR A 288 16.58 14.49 -12.93
N TRP A 289 15.91 13.54 -13.55
CA TRP A 289 14.55 13.69 -14.07
C TRP A 289 13.66 12.60 -13.48
N LEU A 290 12.44 12.96 -13.12
CA LEU A 290 11.42 12.00 -12.77
C LEU A 290 10.76 11.51 -14.05
N ALA A 291 10.95 10.26 -14.40
CA ALA A 291 10.21 9.60 -15.46
C ALA A 291 8.84 9.17 -14.90
N ILE A 292 7.76 9.60 -15.53
CA ILE A 292 6.39 9.31 -15.12
C ILE A 292 5.77 8.42 -16.21
N GLY A 293 5.56 7.15 -15.90
CA GLY A 293 5.25 6.16 -16.93
C GLY A 293 6.37 6.08 -17.97
N ASP A 294 5.98 5.92 -19.23
CA ASP A 294 6.93 5.74 -20.33
C ASP A 294 7.18 7.04 -21.13
N THR A 295 6.42 8.11 -20.90
CA THR A 295 6.35 9.24 -21.83
C THR A 295 6.50 10.63 -21.21
N ALA A 296 6.37 10.79 -19.91
CA ALA A 296 6.43 12.09 -19.26
C ALA A 296 7.66 12.20 -18.34
N TYR A 297 8.33 13.35 -18.41
CA TYR A 297 9.51 13.62 -17.61
C TYR A 297 9.37 14.96 -16.89
N LYS A 298 9.87 15.03 -15.65
CA LYS A 298 9.94 16.26 -14.88
C LYS A 298 11.34 16.42 -14.31
N LYS A 299 11.97 17.57 -14.57
CA LYS A 299 13.30 17.89 -14.06
C LYS A 299 13.26 18.12 -12.55
N SER A 300 14.31 17.72 -11.85
CA SER A 300 14.48 18.01 -10.43
C SER A 300 14.55 19.52 -10.16
N ALA A 301 14.01 19.95 -9.02
CA ALA A 301 14.19 21.31 -8.55
C ALA A 301 15.65 21.52 -8.11
N GLU A 302 16.22 22.66 -8.48
CA GLU A 302 17.55 23.09 -8.01
C GLU A 302 17.39 23.85 -6.69
N LEU A 303 17.21 23.12 -5.59
CA LEU A 303 17.11 23.67 -4.24
C LEU A 303 18.32 23.25 -3.41
N GLY A 304 19.41 24.01 -3.48
CA GLY A 304 20.63 23.77 -2.70
C GLY A 304 21.26 22.40 -2.99
N SER A 305 21.50 21.61 -1.93
CA SER A 305 22.05 20.25 -2.05
C SER A 305 21.02 19.18 -2.42
N HIS A 306 19.71 19.49 -2.46
CA HIS A 306 18.63 18.53 -2.69
C HIS A 306 18.29 18.44 -4.18
N LYS A 307 19.12 17.76 -4.96
CA LYS A 307 18.95 17.63 -6.41
C LYS A 307 17.89 16.62 -6.84
N ALA A 308 17.37 15.81 -5.93
CA ALA A 308 16.40 14.74 -6.22
C ALA A 308 14.99 15.09 -5.74
N GLN A 309 14.59 16.36 -5.79
CA GLN A 309 13.25 16.83 -5.44
C GLN A 309 12.48 17.25 -6.69
N PHE A 310 11.21 16.89 -6.75
CA PHE A 310 10.30 17.15 -7.86
C PHE A 310 9.00 17.75 -7.30
N ASP A 311 8.78 19.03 -7.57
CA ASP A 311 7.57 19.76 -7.17
C ASP A 311 6.52 19.70 -8.29
N ASP A 312 5.24 19.91 -7.96
CA ASP A 312 4.11 19.94 -8.90
C ASP A 312 4.06 18.73 -9.85
N VAL A 313 4.35 17.54 -9.33
CA VAL A 313 4.26 16.30 -10.12
C VAL A 313 2.78 15.99 -10.39
N PRO A 314 2.35 15.89 -11.67
CA PRO A 314 0.97 15.55 -11.99
C PRO A 314 0.57 14.20 -11.39
N LEU A 315 -0.51 14.18 -10.60
CA LEU A 315 -1.00 12.97 -9.95
C LEU A 315 -2.07 12.29 -10.79
N GLN A 316 -1.85 11.02 -11.11
CA GLN A 316 -2.82 10.16 -11.79
C GLN A 316 -2.91 8.81 -11.06
N ASN A 317 -4.13 8.26 -11.01
CA ASN A 317 -4.32 6.93 -10.42
C ASN A 317 -3.61 5.85 -11.23
N GLY A 318 -2.81 5.03 -10.55
CA GLY A 318 -2.05 3.95 -11.17
C GLY A 318 -0.75 4.39 -11.85
N MET A 319 -0.35 5.68 -11.70
CA MET A 319 0.91 6.15 -12.27
C MET A 319 2.11 5.41 -11.67
N THR A 320 3.07 5.11 -12.53
CA THR A 320 4.40 4.61 -12.13
C THR A 320 5.43 5.70 -12.35
N PHE A 321 6.51 5.68 -11.58
CA PHE A 321 7.60 6.62 -11.75
C PHE A 321 8.93 6.04 -11.28
N THR A 322 10.01 6.60 -11.81
CA THR A 322 11.39 6.31 -11.40
C THR A 322 12.29 7.51 -11.71
N ILE A 323 13.55 7.45 -11.31
CA ILE A 323 14.54 8.47 -11.64
C ILE A 323 15.30 8.06 -12.91
N VAL A 324 15.51 9.02 -13.79
CA VAL A 324 16.42 8.92 -14.93
C VAL A 324 17.42 10.07 -14.90
N VAL A 325 18.54 9.91 -15.59
CA VAL A 325 19.58 10.93 -15.73
C VAL A 325 19.74 11.28 -17.18
N ALA A 326 19.71 12.58 -17.48
CA ALA A 326 19.96 13.10 -18.83
C ALA A 326 20.78 14.40 -18.76
N LYS A 327 21.48 14.69 -19.86
CA LYS A 327 22.29 15.90 -20.04
C LYS A 327 21.41 17.08 -20.50
N GLY A 328 21.74 18.27 -20.03
CA GLY A 328 21.12 19.52 -20.48
C GLY A 328 19.79 19.86 -19.79
N GLU A 329 19.18 20.92 -20.31
CA GLU A 329 17.94 21.51 -19.80
C GLU A 329 16.68 20.96 -20.50
N GLU A 330 16.84 20.31 -21.64
CA GLU A 330 15.76 19.76 -22.43
C GLU A 330 15.32 18.40 -21.88
N GLN A 331 14.04 18.13 -22.02
CA GLN A 331 13.45 16.84 -21.63
C GLN A 331 14.23 15.71 -22.31
N PRO A 332 14.57 14.61 -21.59
CA PRO A 332 15.22 13.45 -22.19
C PRO A 332 14.44 12.96 -23.40
N GLU A 333 15.08 12.92 -24.54
CA GLU A 333 14.51 12.27 -25.72
C GLU A 333 14.69 10.76 -25.56
N ILE A 334 13.59 10.04 -25.70
CA ILE A 334 13.65 8.61 -25.99
C ILE A 334 13.86 8.55 -27.50
N GLU A 335 15.01 8.07 -27.96
CA GLU A 335 15.11 7.66 -29.34
C GLU A 335 14.05 6.57 -29.55
N GLU A 336 12.92 6.93 -30.18
CA GLU A 336 11.98 5.95 -30.66
C GLU A 336 12.76 5.05 -31.61
N THR A 337 13.30 3.95 -31.10
CA THR A 337 13.73 2.84 -31.97
C THR A 337 12.51 2.51 -32.82
N GLN A 338 12.69 2.55 -34.15
CA GLN A 338 11.60 2.34 -35.11
C GLN A 338 10.83 1.02 -34.88
N GLU A 339 11.27 0.17 -33.98
CA GLU A 339 10.63 -1.08 -33.57
C GLU A 339 9.37 -0.93 -32.69
N ASN A 340 9.13 0.23 -32.06
CA ASN A 340 7.97 0.41 -31.16
C ASN A 340 6.73 1.05 -31.81
N LYS A 341 6.75 1.29 -33.12
CA LYS A 341 5.56 1.84 -33.80
C LYS A 341 4.45 0.82 -34.05
N SER A 342 4.75 -0.47 -34.06
CA SER A 342 3.75 -1.53 -34.23
C SER A 342 3.44 -2.21 -32.93
N GLY A 343 2.49 -1.69 -32.16
CA GLY A 343 2.15 -2.25 -30.85
C GLY A 343 0.67 -2.17 -30.52
N ILE A 344 0.26 -3.01 -29.57
CA ILE A 344 -1.08 -3.02 -29.03
C ILE A 344 -1.28 -1.77 -28.16
N TYR A 345 -2.20 -0.88 -28.56
CA TYR A 345 -2.56 0.31 -27.79
C TYR A 345 -3.51 -0.01 -26.64
N ALA A 346 -4.57 -0.81 -26.92
CA ALA A 346 -5.55 -1.20 -25.92
C ALA A 346 -6.25 -2.50 -26.29
N VAL A 347 -6.63 -3.28 -25.30
CA VAL A 347 -7.51 -4.45 -25.44
C VAL A 347 -8.65 -4.38 -24.45
N ALA A 348 -9.87 -4.45 -24.93
CA ALA A 348 -11.07 -4.58 -24.10
C ALA A 348 -11.64 -5.99 -24.27
N VAL A 349 -11.99 -6.62 -23.15
CA VAL A 349 -12.49 -8.00 -23.09
C VAL A 349 -13.87 -8.00 -22.46
N THR A 350 -14.92 -8.40 -23.19
CA THR A 350 -16.29 -8.37 -22.67
C THR A 350 -17.22 -9.36 -23.40
N PRO A 351 -18.14 -10.04 -22.67
CA PRO A 351 -18.21 -10.13 -21.21
C PRO A 351 -17.10 -11.03 -20.64
N ASN A 352 -16.63 -10.71 -19.44
CA ASN A 352 -15.72 -11.57 -18.69
C ASN A 352 -16.00 -11.40 -17.19
N PRO A 353 -16.56 -12.38 -16.50
CA PRO A 353 -16.92 -13.73 -16.95
C PRO A 353 -18.05 -13.78 -18.01
N THR A 354 -18.06 -14.85 -18.82
CA THR A 354 -19.14 -15.17 -19.77
C THR A 354 -19.94 -16.41 -19.30
N THR A 355 -21.21 -16.46 -19.62
CA THR A 355 -22.09 -17.61 -19.33
C THR A 355 -22.36 -18.47 -20.58
N ASP A 356 -22.34 -17.87 -21.76
CA ASP A 356 -22.57 -18.57 -23.05
C ASP A 356 -21.26 -19.05 -23.70
N GLY A 357 -20.12 -18.70 -23.11
CA GLY A 357 -18.80 -19.08 -23.60
C GLY A 357 -18.24 -18.14 -24.68
N HIS A 358 -18.96 -17.12 -25.07
CA HIS A 358 -18.46 -16.14 -26.06
C HIS A 358 -17.90 -14.91 -25.37
N VAL A 359 -16.68 -14.50 -25.79
CA VAL A 359 -15.99 -13.32 -25.29
C VAL A 359 -15.54 -12.51 -26.52
N ASN A 360 -15.93 -11.26 -26.57
CA ASN A 360 -15.47 -10.33 -27.58
C ASN A 360 -14.21 -9.61 -27.10
N MET A 361 -13.14 -9.71 -27.85
CA MET A 361 -11.88 -9.00 -27.63
C MET A 361 -11.76 -7.89 -28.66
N ARG A 362 -11.83 -6.63 -28.19
CA ARG A 362 -11.62 -5.45 -29.02
C ARG A 362 -10.20 -5.00 -28.87
N VAL A 363 -9.41 -5.10 -29.93
CA VAL A 363 -7.99 -4.76 -29.96
C VAL A 363 -7.81 -3.50 -30.76
N ARG A 364 -7.16 -2.50 -30.19
CA ARG A 364 -6.72 -1.30 -30.88
C ARG A 364 -5.20 -1.31 -30.96
N LEU A 365 -4.67 -1.08 -32.13
CA LEU A 365 -3.24 -0.93 -32.38
C LEU A 365 -2.89 0.56 -32.43
N ARG A 366 -1.62 0.87 -32.28
CA ARG A 366 -1.08 2.24 -32.43
C ARG A 366 -1.11 2.70 -33.89
N GLU A 367 -0.88 1.76 -34.81
CA GLU A 367 -0.90 1.96 -36.26
C GLU A 367 -1.60 0.76 -36.90
N GLU A 368 -1.94 0.90 -38.17
CA GLU A 368 -2.47 -0.21 -38.98
C GLU A 368 -1.45 -1.37 -39.03
N GLY A 369 -1.90 -2.56 -38.63
CA GLY A 369 -1.01 -3.72 -38.53
C GLY A 369 -1.76 -5.04 -38.50
N SER A 370 -1.07 -6.11 -38.14
CA SER A 370 -1.67 -7.43 -37.92
C SER A 370 -1.89 -7.73 -36.47
N VAL A 371 -2.97 -8.42 -36.14
CA VAL A 371 -3.24 -8.95 -34.82
C VAL A 371 -3.45 -10.45 -34.88
N LYS A 372 -2.87 -11.17 -33.93
CA LYS A 372 -3.10 -12.61 -33.71
C LYS A 372 -3.64 -12.81 -32.28
N VAL A 373 -4.84 -13.37 -32.19
CA VAL A 373 -5.46 -13.76 -30.94
C VAL A 373 -5.41 -15.29 -30.82
N SER A 374 -4.87 -15.80 -29.72
CA SER A 374 -4.77 -17.24 -29.46
C SER A 374 -5.36 -17.57 -28.10
N LEU A 375 -6.10 -18.69 -27.99
CA LEU A 375 -6.70 -19.20 -26.78
C LEU A 375 -5.94 -20.43 -26.27
N TYR A 376 -5.64 -20.46 -24.98
CA TYR A 376 -4.92 -21.55 -24.32
C TYR A 376 -5.69 -22.04 -23.09
N GLY A 377 -5.63 -23.34 -22.83
CA GLY A 377 -5.98 -23.93 -21.55
C GLY A 377 -4.89 -23.67 -20.48
N LEU A 378 -5.22 -23.97 -19.23
CA LEU A 378 -4.24 -23.90 -18.13
C LEU A 378 -3.11 -24.94 -18.25
N ASP A 379 -3.31 -25.98 -19.08
CA ASP A 379 -2.32 -26.98 -19.45
C ASP A 379 -1.32 -26.48 -20.52
N GLY A 380 -1.50 -25.25 -21.00
CA GLY A 380 -0.69 -24.64 -22.06
C GLY A 380 -1.06 -25.09 -23.48
N HIS A 381 -2.07 -25.97 -23.64
CA HIS A 381 -2.55 -26.39 -24.96
C HIS A 381 -3.30 -25.24 -25.67
N GLN A 382 -2.97 -25.00 -26.95
CA GLN A 382 -3.63 -24.00 -27.77
C GLN A 382 -4.91 -24.56 -28.40
N TYR A 383 -6.06 -23.97 -28.06
CA TYR A 383 -7.37 -24.41 -28.52
C TYR A 383 -7.87 -23.66 -29.73
N ALA A 384 -7.52 -22.39 -29.87
CA ALA A 384 -7.91 -21.59 -31.01
C ALA A 384 -6.88 -20.52 -31.34
N THR A 385 -6.84 -20.10 -32.59
CA THR A 385 -6.06 -18.93 -33.01
C THR A 385 -6.77 -18.24 -34.17
N GLU A 386 -6.81 -16.93 -34.14
CA GLU A 386 -7.35 -16.09 -35.22
C GLU A 386 -6.37 -14.97 -35.54
N SER A 387 -6.15 -14.70 -36.81
CA SER A 387 -5.28 -13.62 -37.26
C SER A 387 -6.05 -12.68 -38.19
N ARG A 388 -5.83 -11.37 -38.02
CA ARG A 388 -6.41 -10.28 -38.81
C ARG A 388 -5.29 -9.30 -39.19
N ASN A 389 -5.45 -8.59 -40.32
CA ASN A 389 -4.50 -7.60 -40.78
C ASN A 389 -5.20 -6.46 -41.53
N GLY A 390 -4.50 -5.36 -41.73
CA GLY A 390 -4.96 -4.22 -42.53
C GLY A 390 -5.91 -3.27 -41.79
N SER A 391 -5.78 -3.16 -40.44
CA SER A 391 -6.54 -2.19 -39.63
C SER A 391 -5.78 -1.84 -38.36
N ASP A 392 -6.13 -0.74 -37.72
CA ASP A 392 -5.71 -0.36 -36.41
C ASP A 392 -6.73 -0.79 -35.31
N PHE A 393 -7.90 -1.31 -35.70
CA PHE A 393 -8.95 -1.76 -34.81
C PHE A 393 -9.53 -3.10 -35.24
N TYR A 394 -9.59 -4.03 -34.29
CA TYR A 394 -10.12 -5.37 -34.49
C TYR A 394 -11.13 -5.74 -33.42
N SER A 395 -12.17 -6.48 -33.81
CA SER A 395 -13.12 -7.15 -32.92
C SER A 395 -13.05 -8.64 -33.21
N VAL A 396 -12.58 -9.42 -32.23
CA VAL A 396 -12.39 -10.87 -32.33
C VAL A 396 -13.24 -11.55 -31.28
N THR A 397 -14.14 -12.46 -31.70
CA THR A 397 -14.94 -13.28 -30.79
C THR A 397 -14.19 -14.57 -30.49
N VAL A 398 -13.83 -14.77 -29.22
CA VAL A 398 -13.20 -16.00 -28.74
C VAL A 398 -14.26 -16.87 -28.08
N THR A 399 -14.34 -18.15 -28.48
CA THR A 399 -15.24 -19.11 -27.87
C THR A 399 -14.50 -20.01 -26.90
N LEU A 400 -14.91 -19.98 -25.61
CA LEU A 400 -14.34 -20.80 -24.56
C LEU A 400 -14.97 -22.19 -24.59
N PRO A 401 -14.20 -23.27 -24.77
CA PRO A 401 -14.74 -24.62 -24.99
C PRO A 401 -15.57 -25.18 -23.80
N SER A 402 -15.17 -24.89 -22.56
CA SER A 402 -15.83 -25.40 -21.38
C SER A 402 -15.85 -24.38 -20.25
N VAL A 403 -16.67 -24.62 -19.22
CA VAL A 403 -16.65 -23.89 -17.94
C VAL A 403 -15.25 -23.99 -17.34
N GLY A 404 -14.74 -22.86 -16.86
CA GLY A 404 -13.41 -22.79 -16.25
C GLY A 404 -12.64 -21.53 -16.62
N VAL A 405 -11.33 -21.60 -16.40
CA VAL A 405 -10.38 -20.51 -16.65
C VAL A 405 -9.56 -20.79 -17.91
N TRP A 406 -9.44 -19.78 -18.73
CA TRP A 406 -8.75 -19.80 -20.01
C TRP A 406 -7.79 -18.62 -20.12
N ILE A 407 -6.76 -18.72 -20.94
CA ILE A 407 -5.80 -17.65 -21.21
C ILE A 407 -5.91 -17.28 -22.70
N ALA A 408 -6.29 -16.04 -22.98
CA ALA A 408 -6.18 -15.49 -24.32
C ALA A 408 -4.90 -14.65 -24.45
N THR A 409 -4.16 -14.81 -25.53
CA THR A 409 -3.03 -13.95 -25.87
C THR A 409 -3.33 -13.16 -27.12
N VAL A 410 -3.01 -11.88 -27.10
CA VAL A 410 -3.06 -10.98 -28.24
C VAL A 410 -1.63 -10.63 -28.62
N LYS A 411 -1.26 -10.84 -29.88
CA LYS A 411 0.07 -10.50 -30.42
C LYS A 411 -0.08 -9.59 -31.63
N SER A 412 0.75 -8.53 -31.70
CA SER A 412 0.92 -7.64 -32.88
C SER A 412 2.36 -7.22 -32.93
N GLY A 413 3.05 -7.62 -34.04
CA GLY A 413 4.50 -7.50 -34.11
C GLY A 413 5.18 -8.22 -32.95
N ASP A 414 6.04 -7.51 -32.22
CA ASP A 414 6.71 -8.02 -31.02
C ASP A 414 5.90 -7.83 -29.74
N SER A 415 4.86 -7.01 -29.78
CA SER A 415 3.96 -6.80 -28.63
C SER A 415 3.08 -8.02 -28.39
N LYS A 416 3.05 -8.49 -27.12
CA LYS A 416 2.21 -9.60 -26.66
C LYS A 416 1.57 -9.26 -25.33
N GLN A 417 0.27 -9.45 -25.21
CA GLN A 417 -0.50 -9.28 -23.97
C GLN A 417 -1.33 -10.53 -23.70
N SER A 418 -1.54 -10.88 -22.43
CA SER A 418 -2.30 -12.07 -22.01
C SER A 418 -3.45 -11.69 -21.12
N TYR A 419 -4.60 -12.35 -21.29
CA TYR A 419 -5.84 -12.08 -20.59
C TYR A 419 -6.42 -13.35 -20.02
N LYS A 420 -6.81 -13.31 -18.77
CA LYS A 420 -7.57 -14.39 -18.11
C LYS A 420 -9.05 -14.26 -18.51
N LEU A 421 -9.59 -15.31 -19.12
CA LEU A 421 -11.01 -15.44 -19.48
C LEU A 421 -11.68 -16.46 -18.57
N ILE A 422 -12.91 -16.19 -18.19
CA ILE A 422 -13.67 -17.06 -17.27
C ILE A 422 -15.03 -17.39 -17.91
N ARG A 423 -15.31 -18.69 -18.06
CA ARG A 423 -16.63 -19.20 -18.39
C ARG A 423 -17.28 -19.79 -17.13
N LYS A 424 -18.49 -19.33 -16.79
CA LYS A 424 -19.30 -19.79 -15.67
C LYS A 424 -20.32 -20.82 -16.11
#